data_52b0375864bce5cd9ffc070db0b2bd81
#
_entry.id   52b0375864bce5cd9ffc070db0b2bd81
#
_cell.length_a   1.000
_cell.length_b   1.000
_cell.length_c   1.000
_cell.angle_alpha   90.00
_cell.angle_beta   90.00
_cell.angle_gamma   90.00
#
_symmetry.space_group_name_H-M   'P 1'
#
loop_
_entity.id
_entity.type
_entity.pdbx_description
1 polymer ?
#
loop_
_entity_poly.entity_id
_entity_poly.type
_entity_poly.pdbx_seq_one_letter_code
_entity_poly.pdbx_strand_id
1 'polypeptide(L)'
;MKHAGVTITVTSLTDICAFAVGCITILPGLSSFCITCAFGIAATYLLQITWFTAWLSIDTLRIESKRNSFLPCCWKHPSDWKPSEFIKFDLSKAVLNRSCALLHSRLYRIFIITMTASIFGAGMYGAITIRQEFDEVNMLPADSYLRKWFDSHNILYPSVGSDAKVYTGALNPETDLEKMDILIDELSGLVSEGKYLTSVDSWWTEFKIFLVEKYQITDWKKSVILIEDKDVGYRDTKTFSFLLSDFLFTPIGAKYKEHFVLNGTLVCNEPSPAVLATSTSMVYQRFEGRSEYTPAKTFLRDIIDAKNFSSYAFSFSHKYRTWETVEIIGTYKISIY
;
A
#
# COMPACT_ATOMS: atom_id res chain seq x y z
N MET A 1 -31.42 26.73 21.90
CA MET A 1 -31.66 25.45 21.23
C MET A 1 -32.20 25.57 19.81
N LYS A 2 -33.24 26.40 19.55
CA LYS A 2 -33.90 26.44 18.22
C LYS A 2 -32.97 26.67 17.02
N HIS A 3 -31.99 27.55 17.14
CA HIS A 3 -31.02 27.83 16.06
C HIS A 3 -29.79 26.88 16.09
N ALA A 4 -29.26 26.60 17.29
CA ALA A 4 -28.09 25.73 17.41
C ALA A 4 -28.39 24.28 17.01
N GLY A 5 -29.57 23.75 17.31
CA GLY A 5 -29.97 22.40 16.94
C GLY A 5 -29.99 22.17 15.44
N VAL A 6 -30.51 23.11 14.67
CA VAL A 6 -30.52 23.02 13.18
C VAL A 6 -29.10 23.00 12.64
N THR A 7 -28.22 23.88 13.13
CA THR A 7 -26.82 23.94 12.67
C THR A 7 -26.09 22.64 12.98
N ILE A 8 -26.21 22.11 14.19
CA ILE A 8 -25.57 20.85 14.61
C ILE A 8 -26.07 19.68 13.73
N THR A 9 -27.38 19.63 13.45
CA THR A 9 -27.96 18.56 12.62
C THR A 9 -27.43 18.63 11.19
N VAL A 10 -27.40 19.82 10.59
CA VAL A 10 -26.92 20.01 9.22
C VAL A 10 -25.43 19.63 9.11
N THR A 11 -24.58 20.10 10.02
CA THR A 11 -23.15 19.77 9.98
C THR A 11 -22.90 18.28 10.17
N SER A 12 -23.53 17.65 11.19
CA SER A 12 -23.34 16.22 11.42
C SER A 12 -23.86 15.37 10.27
N LEU A 13 -24.98 15.74 9.66
CA LEU A 13 -25.51 15.04 8.49
C LEU A 13 -24.57 15.17 7.28
N THR A 14 -24.03 16.37 7.04
CA THR A 14 -23.08 16.61 5.95
C THR A 14 -21.82 15.76 6.12
N ASP A 15 -21.28 15.68 7.34
CA ASP A 15 -20.11 14.89 7.64
C ASP A 15 -20.37 13.37 7.46
N ILE A 16 -21.51 12.89 7.96
CA ILE A 16 -21.94 11.49 7.75
C ILE A 16 -22.03 11.18 6.25
N CYS A 17 -22.67 12.06 5.47
CA CYS A 17 -22.78 11.90 4.02
C CYS A 17 -21.40 11.89 3.33
N ALA A 18 -20.48 12.77 3.73
CA ALA A 18 -19.13 12.83 3.18
C ALA A 18 -18.37 11.52 3.41
N PHE A 19 -18.41 10.99 4.64
CA PHE A 19 -17.77 9.70 4.96
C PHE A 19 -18.51 8.52 4.31
N ALA A 20 -19.84 8.56 4.17
CA ALA A 20 -20.59 7.54 3.46
C ALA A 20 -20.18 7.44 1.97
N VAL A 21 -19.95 8.56 1.32
CA VAL A 21 -19.39 8.60 -0.04
C VAL A 21 -17.96 8.04 -0.05
N GLY A 22 -17.15 8.38 0.95
CA GLY A 22 -15.79 7.83 1.12
C GLY A 22 -15.74 6.31 1.30
N CYS A 23 -16.82 5.67 1.77
CA CYS A 23 -16.88 4.22 1.92
C CYS A 23 -16.86 3.45 0.58
N ILE A 24 -17.19 4.10 -0.53
CA ILE A 24 -17.27 3.50 -1.88
C ILE A 24 -15.88 3.30 -2.49
N THR A 25 -14.82 3.74 -1.80
CA THR A 25 -13.45 3.61 -2.30
C THR A 25 -13.02 2.15 -2.48
N ILE A 26 -12.17 1.89 -3.48
CA ILE A 26 -11.58 0.57 -3.74
C ILE A 26 -10.53 0.19 -2.67
N LEU A 27 -9.99 1.17 -1.93
CA LEU A 27 -8.97 0.93 -0.90
C LEU A 27 -9.60 0.43 0.40
N PRO A 28 -9.40 -0.84 0.81
CA PRO A 28 -10.09 -1.43 1.97
C PRO A 28 -9.81 -0.69 3.28
N GLY A 29 -8.56 -0.20 3.46
CA GLY A 29 -8.18 0.55 4.66
C GLY A 29 -8.91 1.89 4.76
N LEU A 30 -9.03 2.62 3.65
CA LEU A 30 -9.76 3.88 3.59
C LEU A 30 -11.26 3.68 3.77
N SER A 31 -11.83 2.63 3.16
CA SER A 31 -13.24 2.26 3.32
C SER A 31 -13.55 1.96 4.80
N SER A 32 -12.76 1.13 5.46
CA SER A 32 -12.91 0.82 6.90
C SER A 32 -12.80 2.06 7.79
N PHE A 33 -11.87 2.96 7.48
CA PHE A 33 -11.73 4.25 8.17
C PHE A 33 -12.99 5.10 8.01
N CYS A 34 -13.48 5.27 6.79
CA CYS A 34 -14.68 6.06 6.51
C CYS A 34 -15.93 5.49 7.21
N ILE A 35 -16.12 4.17 7.21
CA ILE A 35 -17.21 3.50 7.93
C ILE A 35 -17.14 3.81 9.42
N THR A 36 -15.97 3.64 10.03
CA THR A 36 -15.77 3.90 11.47
C THR A 36 -16.05 5.36 11.82
N CYS A 37 -15.56 6.31 10.99
CA CYS A 37 -15.82 7.73 11.19
C CYS A 37 -17.31 8.08 11.06
N ALA A 38 -18.02 7.54 10.07
CA ALA A 38 -19.45 7.77 9.89
C ALA A 38 -20.25 7.32 11.13
N PHE A 39 -19.97 6.12 11.65
CA PHE A 39 -20.60 5.63 12.88
C PHE A 39 -20.23 6.45 14.10
N GLY A 40 -18.97 6.87 14.24
CA GLY A 40 -18.50 7.72 15.32
C GLY A 40 -19.21 9.08 15.34
N ILE A 41 -19.38 9.72 14.18
CA ILE A 41 -20.11 11.00 14.06
C ILE A 41 -21.59 10.83 14.37
N ALA A 42 -22.22 9.76 13.88
CA ALA A 42 -23.60 9.45 14.18
C ALA A 42 -23.84 9.24 15.70
N ALA A 43 -22.95 8.48 16.36
CA ALA A 43 -22.98 8.28 17.80
C ALA A 43 -22.78 9.60 18.56
N THR A 44 -21.83 10.43 18.15
CA THR A 44 -21.58 11.75 18.74
C THR A 44 -22.79 12.66 18.58
N TYR A 45 -23.42 12.66 17.42
CA TYR A 45 -24.66 13.41 17.18
C TYR A 45 -25.79 12.96 18.11
N LEU A 46 -26.02 11.66 18.27
CA LEU A 46 -27.02 11.12 19.20
C LEU A 46 -26.75 11.51 20.64
N LEU A 47 -25.50 11.43 21.08
CA LEU A 47 -25.11 11.86 22.42
C LEU A 47 -25.29 13.37 22.60
N GLN A 48 -25.07 14.17 21.59
CA GLN A 48 -25.20 15.62 21.65
C GLN A 48 -26.65 16.06 21.77
N ILE A 49 -27.57 15.41 21.07
CA ILE A 49 -29.01 15.74 21.13
C ILE A 49 -29.69 15.14 22.37
N THR A 50 -29.15 14.10 22.98
CA THR A 50 -29.73 13.46 24.18
C THR A 50 -28.98 13.87 25.44
N TRP A 51 -27.78 13.38 25.64
CA TRP A 51 -26.99 13.55 26.85
C TRP A 51 -26.61 15.01 27.13
N PHE A 52 -26.02 15.67 26.10
CA PHE A 52 -25.61 17.07 26.28
C PHE A 52 -26.80 18.00 26.53
N THR A 53 -27.92 17.75 25.85
CA THR A 53 -29.15 18.53 26.06
C THR A 53 -29.73 18.34 27.44
N ALA A 54 -29.70 17.11 27.98
CA ALA A 54 -30.13 16.84 29.36
C ALA A 54 -29.24 17.58 30.37
N TRP A 55 -27.93 17.57 30.22
CA TRP A 55 -27.00 18.32 31.07
C TRP A 55 -27.26 19.84 31.00
N LEU A 56 -27.50 20.35 29.80
CA LEU A 56 -27.80 21.78 29.62
C LEU A 56 -29.10 22.18 30.29
N SER A 57 -30.13 21.30 30.30
CA SER A 57 -31.36 21.52 31.04
C SER A 57 -31.15 21.57 32.56
N ILE A 58 -30.33 20.64 33.07
CA ILE A 58 -29.97 20.64 34.51
C ILE A 58 -29.19 21.91 34.84
N ASP A 59 -28.27 22.36 34.01
CA ASP A 59 -27.51 23.58 34.22
C ASP A 59 -28.40 24.83 34.19
N THR A 60 -29.39 24.86 33.32
CA THR A 60 -30.39 25.96 33.28
C THR A 60 -31.16 26.04 34.59
N LEU A 61 -31.66 24.89 35.10
CA LEU A 61 -32.31 24.83 36.40
C LEU A 61 -31.41 25.28 37.56
N ARG A 62 -30.13 24.94 37.50
CA ARG A 62 -29.12 25.41 38.47
C ARG A 62 -28.98 26.93 38.45
N ILE A 63 -28.89 27.52 37.24
CA ILE A 63 -28.76 28.97 37.07
C ILE A 63 -30.02 29.69 37.60
N GLU A 64 -31.21 29.21 37.26
CA GLU A 64 -32.48 29.76 37.77
C GLU A 64 -32.57 29.69 39.29
N SER A 65 -32.07 28.60 39.86
CA SER A 65 -32.00 28.41 41.32
C SER A 65 -30.90 29.23 42.02
N LYS A 66 -30.12 30.04 41.25
CA LYS A 66 -28.96 30.82 41.74
C LYS A 66 -27.94 29.97 42.51
N ARG A 67 -27.72 28.72 42.11
CA ARG A 67 -26.74 27.80 42.75
C ARG A 67 -25.36 27.97 42.18
N ASN A 68 -24.33 27.78 43.01
CA ASN A 68 -22.93 27.85 42.60
C ASN A 68 -22.60 26.75 41.57
N SER A 69 -21.68 27.03 40.66
CA SER A 69 -21.25 26.10 39.61
C SER A 69 -20.40 24.94 40.13
N PHE A 70 -19.54 25.20 41.14
CA PHE A 70 -18.66 24.20 41.74
C PHE A 70 -19.31 23.35 42.83
N LEU A 71 -20.16 23.98 43.64
CA LEU A 71 -20.85 23.33 44.76
C LEU A 71 -22.36 23.50 44.63
N PRO A 72 -23.01 22.82 43.67
CA PRO A 72 -24.43 23.02 43.36
C PRO A 72 -25.36 22.60 44.52
N CYS A 73 -24.91 21.68 45.36
CA CYS A 73 -25.71 21.18 46.48
C CYS A 73 -25.73 22.11 47.68
N CYS A 74 -24.62 22.82 47.99
CA CYS A 74 -24.40 23.41 49.29
C CYS A 74 -24.41 24.96 49.32
N TRP A 75 -24.24 25.62 48.18
CA TRP A 75 -24.10 27.06 48.11
C TRP A 75 -25.13 27.70 47.18
N LYS A 76 -26.04 28.52 47.77
CA LYS A 76 -26.93 29.42 47.06
C LYS A 76 -26.41 30.86 47.18
N HIS A 77 -26.42 31.59 46.09
CA HIS A 77 -26.13 33.01 46.10
C HIS A 77 -27.30 33.81 46.66
N PRO A 78 -27.08 34.96 47.31
CA PRO A 78 -28.15 35.87 47.80
C PRO A 78 -29.03 36.33 46.61
N SER A 79 -30.28 36.76 46.96
CA SER A 79 -31.24 37.23 45.94
C SER A 79 -30.72 38.38 45.10
N ASP A 80 -29.87 39.26 45.69
CA ASP A 80 -29.31 40.46 45.06
C ASP A 80 -27.97 40.20 44.31
N TRP A 81 -27.51 38.92 44.26
CA TRP A 81 -26.27 38.58 43.58
C TRP A 81 -26.38 38.85 42.07
N LYS A 82 -25.44 39.64 41.55
CA LYS A 82 -25.27 39.90 40.13
C LYS A 82 -23.94 39.32 39.68
N PRO A 83 -23.91 38.61 38.53
CA PRO A 83 -22.66 38.11 38.00
C PRO A 83 -21.69 39.26 37.71
N SER A 84 -20.40 39.03 37.93
CA SER A 84 -19.33 39.99 37.64
C SER A 84 -19.42 40.51 36.21
N GLU A 85 -19.08 41.76 35.99
CA GLU A 85 -19.07 42.36 34.64
C GLU A 85 -18.11 41.64 33.69
N PHE A 86 -17.06 41.03 34.21
CA PHE A 86 -16.13 40.20 33.45
C PHE A 86 -16.82 38.95 32.82
N ILE A 87 -17.79 38.36 33.53
CA ILE A 87 -18.57 37.22 33.02
C ILE A 87 -19.61 37.67 31.99
N LYS A 88 -20.03 38.92 32.02
CA LYS A 88 -20.95 39.52 31.04
C LYS A 88 -20.26 39.95 29.75
N PHE A 89 -18.93 39.98 29.74
CA PHE A 89 -18.18 40.34 28.55
C PHE A 89 -18.30 39.25 27.48
N ASP A 90 -19.18 39.48 26.53
CA ASP A 90 -19.39 38.59 25.40
C ASP A 90 -18.32 38.86 24.35
N LEU A 91 -17.22 38.11 24.45
CA LEU A 91 -16.08 38.20 23.50
C LEU A 91 -16.55 38.03 22.05
N SER A 92 -17.52 37.10 21.81
CA SER A 92 -18.04 36.84 20.51
C SER A 92 -18.74 38.07 19.90
N LYS A 93 -19.55 38.76 20.69
CA LYS A 93 -20.20 40.02 20.27
C LYS A 93 -19.19 41.14 20.04
N ALA A 94 -18.21 41.27 20.94
CA ALA A 94 -17.17 42.29 20.78
C ALA A 94 -16.36 42.10 19.51
N VAL A 95 -15.93 40.87 19.21
CA VAL A 95 -15.21 40.50 17.98
C VAL A 95 -16.10 40.72 16.75
N LEU A 96 -17.36 40.28 16.80
CA LEU A 96 -18.28 40.44 15.69
C LEU A 96 -18.56 41.90 15.36
N ASN A 97 -18.87 42.71 16.39
CA ASN A 97 -19.12 44.15 16.19
C ASN A 97 -17.87 44.88 15.64
N ARG A 98 -16.68 44.50 16.11
CA ARG A 98 -15.42 45.08 15.61
C ARG A 98 -15.19 44.70 14.16
N SER A 99 -15.41 43.44 13.82
CA SER A 99 -15.27 42.91 12.43
C SER A 99 -16.30 43.58 11.49
N CYS A 100 -17.56 43.72 11.93
CA CYS A 100 -18.59 44.39 11.16
C CYS A 100 -18.24 45.87 10.90
N ALA A 101 -17.73 46.58 11.90
CA ALA A 101 -17.30 47.98 11.75
C ALA A 101 -16.12 48.11 10.76
N LEU A 102 -15.16 47.19 10.82
CA LEU A 102 -14.04 47.15 9.84
C LEU A 102 -14.51 46.82 8.42
N LEU A 103 -15.48 45.92 8.27
CA LEU A 103 -16.07 45.56 6.95
C LEU A 103 -16.79 46.74 6.27
N HIS A 104 -17.15 47.77 7.00
CA HIS A 104 -17.72 48.97 6.41
C HIS A 104 -16.69 49.80 5.62
N SER A 105 -15.41 49.66 5.93
CA SER A 105 -14.30 50.31 5.20
C SER A 105 -14.06 49.61 3.85
N ARG A 106 -13.98 50.41 2.77
CA ARG A 106 -13.67 49.89 1.42
C ARG A 106 -12.28 49.24 1.36
N LEU A 107 -11.28 49.82 2.03
CA LEU A 107 -9.93 49.28 2.07
C LEU A 107 -9.86 47.91 2.74
N TYR A 108 -10.59 47.74 3.84
CA TYR A 108 -10.61 46.46 4.55
C TYR A 108 -11.31 45.34 3.75
N ARG A 109 -12.36 45.68 3.00
CA ARG A 109 -12.99 44.72 2.07
C ARG A 109 -12.05 44.27 0.96
N ILE A 110 -11.34 45.22 0.34
CA ILE A 110 -10.33 44.91 -0.70
C ILE A 110 -9.23 44.03 -0.12
N PHE A 111 -8.74 44.35 1.08
CA PHE A 111 -7.74 43.55 1.78
C PHE A 111 -8.18 42.11 2.01
N ILE A 112 -9.39 41.89 2.52
CA ILE A 112 -9.93 40.54 2.73
C ILE A 112 -10.04 39.76 1.42
N ILE A 113 -10.59 40.40 0.37
CA ILE A 113 -10.75 39.76 -0.94
C ILE A 113 -9.38 39.36 -1.51
N THR A 114 -8.39 40.25 -1.45
CA THR A 114 -7.04 40.00 -1.95
C THR A 114 -6.35 38.89 -1.15
N MET A 115 -6.48 38.91 0.17
CA MET A 115 -5.95 37.87 1.04
C MET A 115 -6.59 36.50 0.73
N THR A 116 -7.90 36.45 0.61
CA THR A 116 -8.61 35.21 0.28
C THR A 116 -8.23 34.69 -1.10
N ALA A 117 -8.13 35.57 -2.09
CA ALA A 117 -7.69 35.21 -3.45
C ALA A 117 -6.24 34.68 -3.46
N SER A 118 -5.36 35.28 -2.66
CA SER A 118 -3.95 34.83 -2.50
C SER A 118 -3.86 33.44 -1.86
N ILE A 119 -4.64 33.20 -0.80
CA ILE A 119 -4.71 31.89 -0.15
C ILE A 119 -5.28 30.84 -1.10
N PHE A 120 -6.34 31.19 -1.84
CA PHE A 120 -6.92 30.30 -2.84
C PHE A 120 -5.93 29.98 -3.96
N GLY A 121 -5.23 30.99 -4.49
CA GLY A 121 -4.19 30.80 -5.51
C GLY A 121 -3.04 29.92 -5.02
N ALA A 122 -2.56 30.13 -3.79
CA ALA A 122 -1.54 29.29 -3.17
C ALA A 122 -2.03 27.84 -2.97
N GLY A 123 -3.28 27.67 -2.55
CA GLY A 123 -3.91 26.35 -2.43
C GLY A 123 -4.03 25.61 -3.76
N MET A 124 -4.48 26.30 -4.81
CA MET A 124 -4.53 25.75 -6.17
C MET A 124 -3.13 25.34 -6.67
N TYR A 125 -2.15 26.22 -6.51
CA TYR A 125 -0.76 25.91 -6.87
C TYR A 125 -0.26 24.67 -6.11
N GLY A 126 -0.48 24.59 -4.79
CA GLY A 126 -0.12 23.44 -3.98
C GLY A 126 -0.81 22.16 -4.44
N ALA A 127 -2.11 22.22 -4.78
CA ALA A 127 -2.86 21.07 -5.26
C ALA A 127 -2.36 20.52 -6.60
N ILE A 128 -1.90 21.40 -7.50
CA ILE A 128 -1.35 21.01 -8.80
C ILE A 128 0.07 20.44 -8.65
N THR A 129 0.88 21.01 -7.77
CA THR A 129 2.29 20.62 -7.61
C THR A 129 2.53 19.48 -6.64
N ILE A 130 1.51 19.03 -5.90
CA ILE A 130 1.63 17.92 -4.96
C ILE A 130 2.05 16.65 -5.68
N ARG A 131 3.18 16.08 -5.27
CA ARG A 131 3.68 14.81 -5.77
C ARG A 131 3.10 13.68 -4.94
N GLN A 132 2.69 12.61 -5.62
CA GLN A 132 2.19 11.40 -4.99
C GLN A 132 3.35 10.42 -4.84
N GLU A 133 4.10 10.57 -3.79
CA GLU A 133 5.18 9.65 -3.42
C GLU A 133 4.86 9.07 -2.04
N PHE A 134 4.70 7.77 -2.00
CA PHE A 134 4.55 7.04 -0.76
C PHE A 134 5.86 6.32 -0.46
N ASP A 135 6.63 6.85 0.49
CA ASP A 135 7.82 6.21 1.01
C ASP A 135 7.55 5.70 2.44
N GLU A 136 7.61 4.39 2.60
CA GLU A 136 7.42 3.73 3.90
C GLU A 136 8.43 4.20 4.95
N VAL A 137 9.63 4.63 4.51
CA VAL A 137 10.70 5.12 5.39
C VAL A 137 10.27 6.41 6.11
N ASN A 138 9.46 7.24 5.46
CA ASN A 138 8.97 8.49 6.05
C ASN A 138 7.97 8.28 7.20
N MET A 139 7.40 7.08 7.34
CA MET A 139 6.55 6.72 8.47
C MET A 139 7.35 6.30 9.71
N LEU A 140 8.65 6.08 9.57
CA LEU A 140 9.50 5.68 10.67
C LEU A 140 9.96 6.90 11.48
N PRO A 141 10.02 6.80 12.83
CA PRO A 141 10.61 7.85 13.65
C PRO A 141 12.05 8.15 13.20
N ALA A 142 12.43 9.43 13.20
CA ALA A 142 13.74 9.88 12.74
C ALA A 142 14.91 9.20 13.47
N ASP A 143 14.73 8.88 14.75
CA ASP A 143 15.76 8.28 15.60
C ASP A 143 15.77 6.75 15.57
N SER A 144 14.86 6.11 14.80
CA SER A 144 14.77 4.66 14.77
C SER A 144 16.02 4.01 14.13
N TYR A 145 16.40 2.86 14.67
CA TYR A 145 17.48 2.05 14.09
C TYR A 145 17.18 1.68 12.64
N LEU A 146 15.93 1.34 12.35
CA LEU A 146 15.50 0.93 11.03
C LEU A 146 15.68 2.07 9.99
N ARG A 147 15.38 3.32 10.36
CA ARG A 147 15.61 4.47 9.47
C ARG A 147 17.09 4.67 9.19
N LYS A 148 17.94 4.59 10.21
CA LYS A 148 19.40 4.67 10.03
C LYS A 148 19.94 3.55 9.14
N TRP A 149 19.37 2.35 9.25
CA TRP A 149 19.71 1.23 8.39
C TRP A 149 19.34 1.53 6.92
N PHE A 150 18.13 2.01 6.65
CA PHE A 150 17.72 2.38 5.29
C PHE A 150 18.60 3.47 4.70
N ASP A 151 18.92 4.51 5.46
CA ASP A 151 19.78 5.60 5.01
C ASP A 151 21.18 5.09 4.67
N SER A 152 21.77 4.24 5.54
CA SER A 152 23.07 3.62 5.29
C SER A 152 23.04 2.65 4.10
N HIS A 153 22.01 1.83 4.00
CA HIS A 153 21.82 0.90 2.87
C HIS A 153 21.71 1.64 1.54
N ASN A 154 20.96 2.72 1.52
CA ASN A 154 20.77 3.54 0.32
C ASN A 154 22.07 4.22 -0.16
N ILE A 155 22.97 4.53 0.76
CA ILE A 155 24.28 5.12 0.43
C ILE A 155 25.26 4.04 -0.06
N LEU A 156 25.27 2.88 0.61
CA LEU A 156 26.23 1.81 0.31
C LEU A 156 25.85 0.98 -0.91
N TYR A 157 24.55 0.84 -1.17
CA TYR A 157 24.00 0.04 -2.28
C TYR A 157 23.02 0.84 -3.13
N PRO A 158 23.48 1.88 -3.84
CA PRO A 158 22.59 2.80 -4.56
C PRO A 158 21.84 2.17 -5.73
N SER A 159 22.38 1.10 -6.33
CA SER A 159 21.79 0.42 -7.48
C SER A 159 20.82 -0.72 -7.12
N VAL A 160 20.82 -1.17 -5.87
CA VAL A 160 20.00 -2.30 -5.42
C VAL A 160 18.62 -1.79 -5.01
N GLY A 161 17.62 -2.26 -5.73
CA GLY A 161 16.21 -1.95 -5.45
C GLY A 161 15.52 -3.03 -4.62
N SER A 162 14.27 -3.29 -4.94
CA SER A 162 13.44 -4.26 -4.21
C SER A 162 13.54 -5.65 -4.80
N ASP A 163 13.49 -6.64 -3.92
CA ASP A 163 13.41 -8.04 -4.31
C ASP A 163 12.06 -8.34 -4.98
N ALA A 164 12.10 -9.19 -5.98
CA ALA A 164 10.93 -9.74 -6.63
C ALA A 164 11.16 -11.21 -6.97
N LYS A 165 10.07 -11.94 -7.14
CA LYS A 165 10.10 -13.35 -7.58
C LYS A 165 9.09 -13.55 -8.69
N VAL A 166 9.47 -14.37 -9.66
CA VAL A 166 8.53 -14.95 -10.62
C VAL A 166 8.14 -16.31 -10.09
N TYR A 167 6.86 -16.53 -9.92
CA TYR A 167 6.29 -17.81 -9.55
C TYR A 167 5.66 -18.46 -10.76
N THR A 168 5.96 -19.73 -10.97
CA THR A 168 5.31 -20.57 -11.97
C THR A 168 4.67 -21.75 -11.28
N GLY A 169 3.46 -22.12 -11.69
CA GLY A 169 2.73 -23.24 -11.15
C GLY A 169 3.30 -24.60 -11.59
N ALA A 170 2.44 -25.62 -11.65
CA ALA A 170 2.85 -26.95 -12.05
C ALA A 170 3.55 -26.93 -13.41
N LEU A 171 4.78 -27.40 -13.44
CA LEU A 171 5.60 -27.45 -14.66
C LEU A 171 5.29 -28.71 -15.44
N ASN A 172 4.92 -28.53 -16.71
CA ASN A 172 4.96 -29.60 -17.69
C ASN A 172 6.33 -29.57 -18.39
N PRO A 173 7.18 -30.61 -18.19
CA PRO A 173 8.52 -30.59 -18.76
C PRO A 173 8.55 -30.45 -20.30
N GLU A 174 7.53 -30.98 -21.00
CA GLU A 174 7.49 -30.95 -22.47
C GLU A 174 7.24 -29.56 -23.05
N THR A 175 6.42 -28.76 -22.38
CA THR A 175 5.95 -27.48 -22.94
C THR A 175 6.48 -26.26 -22.20
N ASP A 176 6.72 -26.36 -20.89
CA ASP A 176 7.00 -25.21 -20.08
C ASP A 176 8.49 -24.95 -19.87
N LEU A 177 9.36 -25.98 -20.00
CA LEU A 177 10.80 -25.77 -19.88
C LEU A 177 11.36 -24.87 -20.98
N GLU A 178 10.86 -24.97 -22.22
CA GLU A 178 11.26 -24.08 -23.31
C GLU A 178 10.81 -22.64 -23.04
N LYS A 179 9.57 -22.46 -22.54
CA LYS A 179 9.06 -21.14 -22.16
C LYS A 179 9.84 -20.53 -21.01
N MET A 180 10.24 -21.37 -20.02
CA MET A 180 11.08 -20.97 -18.92
C MET A 180 12.45 -20.52 -19.41
N ASP A 181 13.07 -21.26 -20.33
CA ASP A 181 14.37 -20.91 -20.91
C ASP A 181 14.32 -19.53 -21.59
N ILE A 182 13.33 -19.32 -22.45
CA ILE A 182 13.13 -18.04 -23.13
C ILE A 182 12.87 -16.92 -22.12
N LEU A 183 12.06 -17.17 -21.08
CA LEU A 183 11.79 -16.17 -20.04
C LEU A 183 13.07 -15.77 -19.31
N ILE A 184 13.87 -16.74 -18.86
CA ILE A 184 15.11 -16.47 -18.12
C ILE A 184 16.13 -15.76 -18.98
N ASP A 185 16.24 -16.12 -20.27
CA ASP A 185 17.13 -15.43 -21.20
C ASP A 185 16.69 -13.96 -21.42
N GLU A 186 15.39 -13.69 -21.57
CA GLU A 186 14.87 -12.31 -21.65
C GLU A 186 15.15 -11.52 -20.36
N LEU A 187 14.91 -12.12 -19.18
CA LEU A 187 15.19 -11.46 -17.90
C LEU A 187 16.70 -11.18 -17.74
N SER A 188 17.55 -12.10 -18.13
CA SER A 188 18.99 -11.93 -18.12
C SER A 188 19.46 -10.86 -19.13
N GLY A 189 18.78 -10.75 -20.26
CA GLY A 189 18.95 -9.67 -21.23
C GLY A 189 18.67 -8.31 -20.63
N LEU A 190 17.60 -8.16 -19.85
CA LEU A 190 17.29 -6.91 -19.16
C LEU A 190 18.37 -6.51 -18.16
N VAL A 191 18.97 -7.48 -17.47
CA VAL A 191 20.10 -7.22 -16.56
C VAL A 191 21.32 -6.72 -17.32
N SER A 192 21.64 -7.36 -18.45
CA SER A 192 22.80 -6.97 -19.29
C SER A 192 22.62 -5.60 -19.97
N GLU A 193 21.39 -5.24 -20.31
CA GLU A 193 21.04 -3.91 -20.83
C GLU A 193 20.98 -2.84 -19.72
N GLY A 194 21.05 -3.23 -18.45
CA GLY A 194 20.87 -2.33 -17.33
C GLY A 194 19.46 -1.72 -17.25
N LYS A 195 18.44 -2.48 -17.66
CA LYS A 195 17.06 -2.02 -17.74
C LYS A 195 16.18 -2.74 -16.72
N TYR A 196 15.62 -2.00 -15.78
CA TYR A 196 14.69 -2.44 -14.73
C TYR A 196 15.25 -3.44 -13.71
N LEU A 197 16.12 -4.37 -14.08
CA LEU A 197 16.64 -5.42 -13.22
C LEU A 197 18.14 -5.24 -12.96
N THR A 198 18.57 -5.53 -11.73
CA THR A 198 19.98 -5.54 -11.32
C THR A 198 20.56 -6.95 -11.37
N SER A 199 19.77 -7.95 -10.98
CA SER A 199 20.20 -9.35 -10.99
C SER A 199 19.02 -10.30 -11.13
N VAL A 200 19.28 -11.47 -11.69
CA VAL A 200 18.36 -12.61 -11.77
C VAL A 200 19.09 -13.82 -11.24
N ASP A 201 18.51 -14.49 -10.23
CA ASP A 201 19.02 -15.73 -9.65
C ASP A 201 18.02 -16.85 -9.95
N SER A 202 18.34 -17.67 -10.94
CA SER A 202 17.47 -18.70 -11.48
C SER A 202 18.05 -20.09 -11.30
N TRP A 203 17.24 -20.97 -10.67
CA TRP A 203 17.56 -22.39 -10.60
C TRP A 203 17.73 -23.03 -11.99
N TRP A 204 17.03 -22.52 -13.00
CA TRP A 204 17.08 -23.04 -14.37
C TRP A 204 18.47 -22.80 -15.02
N THR A 205 19.06 -21.64 -14.80
CA THR A 205 20.42 -21.34 -15.28
C THR A 205 21.45 -22.28 -14.67
N GLU A 206 21.42 -22.46 -13.37
CA GLU A 206 22.33 -23.37 -12.67
C GLU A 206 22.07 -24.85 -13.02
N PHE A 207 20.82 -25.21 -13.26
CA PHE A 207 20.47 -26.54 -13.71
C PHE A 207 21.05 -26.84 -15.11
N LYS A 208 20.99 -25.88 -16.05
CA LYS A 208 21.64 -26.02 -17.38
C LYS A 208 23.14 -26.21 -17.24
N ILE A 209 23.82 -25.47 -16.38
CA ILE A 209 25.26 -25.63 -16.10
C ILE A 209 25.53 -27.02 -15.55
N PHE A 210 24.78 -27.47 -14.56
CA PHE A 210 24.90 -28.81 -13.98
C PHE A 210 24.73 -29.94 -15.04
N LEU A 211 23.77 -29.80 -15.98
CA LEU A 211 23.58 -30.76 -17.05
C LEU A 211 24.82 -30.87 -17.95
N VAL A 212 25.44 -29.75 -18.27
CA VAL A 212 26.68 -29.73 -19.08
C VAL A 212 27.86 -30.33 -18.29
N GLU A 213 28.05 -29.94 -17.05
CA GLU A 213 29.22 -30.37 -16.26
C GLU A 213 29.20 -31.86 -15.93
N LYS A 214 28.05 -32.35 -15.44
CA LYS A 214 27.94 -33.73 -14.94
C LYS A 214 27.56 -34.75 -16.02
N TYR A 215 26.66 -34.37 -16.91
CA TYR A 215 26.09 -35.29 -17.90
C TYR A 215 26.54 -35.00 -19.32
N GLN A 216 27.30 -33.92 -19.55
CA GLN A 216 27.77 -33.49 -20.87
C GLN A 216 26.59 -33.23 -21.88
N ILE A 217 25.43 -32.89 -21.34
CA ILE A 217 24.24 -32.58 -22.12
C ILE A 217 24.30 -31.10 -22.52
N THR A 218 24.67 -30.83 -23.77
CA THR A 218 24.72 -29.48 -24.33
C THR A 218 23.39 -29.06 -24.95
N ASP A 219 22.63 -30.00 -25.50
CA ASP A 219 21.30 -29.77 -26.04
C ASP A 219 20.24 -30.39 -25.13
N TRP A 220 19.83 -29.63 -24.11
CA TRP A 220 18.85 -30.09 -23.14
C TRP A 220 17.47 -30.35 -23.77
N LYS A 221 17.10 -29.66 -24.87
CA LYS A 221 15.80 -29.83 -25.54
C LYS A 221 15.63 -31.26 -26.05
N LYS A 222 16.66 -31.83 -26.63
CA LYS A 222 16.61 -33.22 -27.14
C LYS A 222 16.78 -34.26 -26.06
N SER A 223 17.60 -33.96 -25.05
CA SER A 223 18.00 -34.97 -24.07
C SER A 223 17.11 -35.06 -22.85
N VAL A 224 16.41 -33.97 -22.48
CA VAL A 224 15.55 -33.91 -21.31
C VAL A 224 14.08 -34.14 -21.65
N ILE A 225 13.62 -33.75 -22.87
CA ILE A 225 12.22 -33.86 -23.31
C ILE A 225 11.93 -35.22 -23.97
N LEU A 226 12.90 -35.81 -24.68
CA LEU A 226 12.68 -37.02 -25.48
C LEU A 226 12.71 -38.35 -24.72
N ILE A 227 12.78 -38.39 -23.40
CA ILE A 227 12.95 -39.62 -22.64
C ILE A 227 11.66 -40.09 -21.92
N GLU A 228 10.49 -39.71 -22.40
CA GLU A 228 9.23 -40.39 -22.09
C GLU A 228 8.82 -41.40 -23.17
N ASP A 229 9.75 -42.12 -23.75
CA ASP A 229 9.38 -43.25 -24.63
C ASP A 229 8.99 -44.46 -23.78
N LYS A 230 7.68 -44.75 -23.75
CA LYS A 230 7.00 -45.71 -22.87
C LYS A 230 7.34 -47.18 -23.16
N ASP A 231 8.19 -47.45 -24.17
CA ASP A 231 8.38 -48.83 -24.67
C ASP A 231 9.73 -49.47 -24.35
N VAL A 232 10.63 -48.78 -23.67
CA VAL A 232 11.90 -49.38 -23.24
C VAL A 232 11.91 -49.60 -21.72
N GLY A 233 11.52 -50.76 -21.30
CA GLY A 233 11.47 -51.21 -19.93
C GLY A 233 12.82 -51.35 -19.23
N TYR A 234 13.64 -50.31 -19.26
CA TYR A 234 14.87 -50.21 -18.46
C TYR A 234 15.11 -48.81 -18.00
N ARG A 235 15.42 -48.66 -16.72
CA ARG A 235 15.80 -47.41 -16.02
C ARG A 235 16.82 -46.61 -16.80
N ASP A 236 16.44 -45.89 -17.82
CA ASP A 236 17.31 -44.86 -18.32
C ASP A 236 17.17 -43.62 -17.44
N THR A 237 18.23 -43.33 -16.70
CA THR A 237 18.36 -42.40 -15.59
C THR A 237 18.30 -40.92 -15.99
N LYS A 238 17.69 -40.60 -17.12
CA LYS A 238 17.75 -39.26 -17.71
C LYS A 238 16.43 -38.51 -17.83
N THR A 239 15.40 -38.92 -17.09
CA THR A 239 14.15 -38.17 -17.03
C THR A 239 14.35 -36.84 -16.29
N PHE A 240 13.64 -35.78 -16.68
CA PHE A 240 13.70 -34.47 -16.00
C PHE A 240 13.59 -34.62 -14.48
N SER A 241 12.67 -35.42 -13.98
CA SER A 241 12.46 -35.62 -12.55
C SER A 241 13.68 -36.22 -11.85
N PHE A 242 14.40 -37.14 -12.48
CA PHE A 242 15.62 -37.71 -11.93
C PHE A 242 16.77 -36.72 -11.93
N LEU A 243 16.96 -36.01 -13.05
CA LEU A 243 18.00 -34.99 -13.19
C LEU A 243 17.77 -33.82 -12.22
N LEU A 244 16.53 -33.42 -12.01
CA LEU A 244 16.16 -32.40 -11.06
C LEU A 244 16.44 -32.85 -9.62
N SER A 245 16.09 -34.08 -9.26
CA SER A 245 16.41 -34.64 -7.95
C SER A 245 17.91 -34.63 -7.71
N ASP A 246 18.69 -35.14 -8.66
CA ASP A 246 20.14 -35.18 -8.54
C ASP A 246 20.77 -33.78 -8.44
N PHE A 247 20.25 -32.82 -9.20
CA PHE A 247 20.67 -31.40 -9.08
C PHE A 247 20.39 -30.85 -7.68
N LEU A 248 19.20 -31.06 -7.14
CA LEU A 248 18.80 -30.51 -5.83
C LEU A 248 19.59 -31.12 -4.66
N PHE A 249 20.24 -32.27 -4.85
CA PHE A 249 21.18 -32.84 -3.86
C PHE A 249 22.64 -32.36 -4.02
N THR A 250 22.94 -31.59 -5.09
CA THR A 250 24.26 -30.95 -5.18
C THR A 250 24.38 -29.76 -4.21
N PRO A 251 25.60 -29.33 -3.83
CA PRO A 251 25.80 -28.13 -3.02
C PRO A 251 25.18 -26.87 -3.61
N ILE A 252 25.24 -26.71 -4.93
CA ILE A 252 24.67 -25.56 -5.67
C ILE A 252 23.13 -25.68 -5.68
N GLY A 253 22.61 -26.86 -6.05
CA GLY A 253 21.17 -27.11 -6.16
C GLY A 253 20.46 -27.05 -4.80
N ALA A 254 21.16 -27.39 -3.71
CA ALA A 254 20.60 -27.32 -2.36
C ALA A 254 20.10 -25.92 -1.97
N LYS A 255 20.71 -24.85 -2.49
CA LYS A 255 20.27 -23.46 -2.35
C LYS A 255 18.86 -23.25 -2.92
N TYR A 256 18.54 -23.98 -3.99
CA TYR A 256 17.27 -23.80 -4.71
C TYR A 256 16.14 -24.70 -4.22
N LYS A 257 16.35 -25.57 -3.22
CA LYS A 257 15.27 -26.39 -2.65
C LYS A 257 14.06 -25.58 -2.19
N GLU A 258 14.32 -24.39 -1.63
CA GLU A 258 13.27 -23.47 -1.18
C GLU A 258 12.46 -22.86 -2.32
N HIS A 259 12.98 -22.94 -3.54
CA HIS A 259 12.32 -22.42 -4.74
C HIS A 259 11.32 -23.42 -5.36
N PHE A 260 11.24 -24.63 -4.83
CA PHE A 260 10.36 -25.68 -5.32
C PHE A 260 9.30 -26.09 -4.29
N VAL A 261 8.09 -26.20 -4.74
CA VAL A 261 7.01 -26.88 -4.04
C VAL A 261 6.76 -28.21 -4.74
N LEU A 262 7.04 -29.30 -4.05
CA LEU A 262 6.95 -30.66 -4.59
C LEU A 262 5.74 -31.39 -3.98
N ASN A 263 5.14 -32.29 -4.76
CA ASN A 263 4.05 -33.14 -4.30
C ASN A 263 4.61 -34.38 -3.56
N GLY A 264 5.39 -34.16 -2.51
CA GLY A 264 5.99 -35.22 -1.71
C GLY A 264 7.39 -34.86 -1.19
N THR A 265 8.03 -35.82 -0.55
CA THR A 265 9.38 -35.67 -0.02
C THR A 265 10.43 -36.02 -1.08
N LEU A 266 11.47 -35.20 -1.17
CA LEU A 266 12.60 -35.45 -2.05
C LEU A 266 13.52 -36.50 -1.42
N VAL A 267 13.79 -37.60 -2.14
CA VAL A 267 14.67 -38.68 -1.70
C VAL A 267 15.88 -38.79 -2.65
N CYS A 268 17.06 -39.01 -2.06
CA CYS A 268 18.31 -39.10 -2.84
C CYS A 268 18.29 -40.37 -3.72
N ASN A 269 18.75 -40.25 -4.96
CA ASN A 269 18.77 -41.30 -5.99
C ASN A 269 17.37 -41.79 -6.46
N GLU A 270 16.32 -41.06 -6.13
CA GLU A 270 14.98 -41.28 -6.66
C GLU A 270 14.53 -40.09 -7.50
N PRO A 271 13.63 -40.30 -8.49
CA PRO A 271 13.06 -39.18 -9.24
C PRO A 271 12.36 -38.20 -8.31
N SER A 272 12.47 -36.89 -8.59
CA SER A 272 11.76 -35.89 -7.82
C SER A 272 10.24 -36.10 -7.97
N PRO A 273 9.47 -35.87 -6.88
CA PRO A 273 8.02 -35.75 -7.00
C PRO A 273 7.61 -34.65 -7.98
N ALA A 274 6.35 -34.69 -8.44
CA ALA A 274 5.83 -33.69 -9.34
C ALA A 274 6.02 -32.28 -8.78
N VAL A 275 6.49 -31.36 -9.60
CA VAL A 275 6.68 -29.96 -9.25
C VAL A 275 5.33 -29.25 -9.30
N LEU A 276 4.83 -28.80 -8.15
CA LEU A 276 3.58 -28.04 -8.05
C LEU A 276 3.76 -26.56 -8.28
N ALA A 277 4.90 -26.02 -7.90
CA ALA A 277 5.26 -24.64 -8.17
C ALA A 277 6.77 -24.46 -8.09
N THR A 278 7.29 -23.46 -8.82
CA THR A 278 8.68 -23.03 -8.69
C THR A 278 8.76 -21.51 -8.66
N SER A 279 9.88 -20.99 -8.18
CA SER A 279 10.14 -19.56 -8.14
C SER A 279 11.54 -19.23 -8.63
N THR A 280 11.67 -18.09 -9.30
CA THR A 280 12.94 -17.48 -9.71
C THR A 280 13.07 -16.14 -9.01
N SER A 281 14.18 -15.90 -8.32
CA SER A 281 14.45 -14.66 -7.62
C SER A 281 15.08 -13.63 -8.55
N MET A 282 14.72 -12.37 -8.37
CA MET A 282 15.30 -11.24 -9.08
C MET A 282 15.30 -10.00 -8.20
N VAL A 283 16.13 -9.04 -8.56
CA VAL A 283 16.25 -7.77 -7.87
C VAL A 283 16.02 -6.66 -8.88
N TYR A 284 15.06 -5.80 -8.59
CA TYR A 284 14.85 -4.58 -9.36
C TYR A 284 16.02 -3.60 -9.17
N GLN A 285 16.18 -2.71 -10.13
CA GLN A 285 16.93 -1.49 -9.90
C GLN A 285 16.18 -0.61 -8.90
N ARG A 286 16.92 0.30 -8.28
CA ARG A 286 16.32 1.30 -7.42
C ARG A 286 15.55 2.31 -8.28
N PHE A 287 14.28 2.45 -8.01
CA PHE A 287 13.40 3.44 -8.63
C PHE A 287 13.19 4.64 -7.73
N GLU A 288 13.25 5.85 -8.30
CA GLU A 288 13.05 7.08 -7.57
C GLU A 288 11.58 7.53 -7.55
N GLY A 289 10.74 6.99 -8.43
CA GLY A 289 9.36 7.41 -8.51
C GLY A 289 8.44 6.53 -9.35
N ARG A 290 7.16 6.88 -9.34
CA ARG A 290 6.08 6.18 -10.06
C ARG A 290 6.34 6.04 -11.56
N SER A 291 6.93 7.05 -12.18
CA SER A 291 7.27 7.04 -13.62
C SER A 291 8.21 5.90 -14.02
N GLU A 292 8.96 5.34 -13.07
CA GLU A 292 9.95 4.30 -13.31
C GLU A 292 9.43 2.92 -12.92
N TYR A 293 8.85 2.76 -11.72
CA TYR A 293 8.43 1.44 -11.25
C TYR A 293 7.13 0.94 -11.89
N THR A 294 6.21 1.83 -12.29
CA THR A 294 4.97 1.40 -12.94
C THR A 294 5.24 0.72 -14.28
N PRO A 295 6.01 1.32 -15.22
CA PRO A 295 6.35 0.64 -16.46
C PRO A 295 7.19 -0.62 -16.25
N ALA A 296 8.12 -0.63 -15.27
CA ALA A 296 8.91 -1.82 -14.96
C ALA A 296 8.05 -3.01 -14.51
N LYS A 297 7.09 -2.76 -13.59
CA LYS A 297 6.13 -3.77 -13.12
C LYS A 297 5.26 -4.30 -14.26
N THR A 298 4.69 -3.40 -15.07
CA THR A 298 3.79 -3.76 -16.17
C THR A 298 4.54 -4.56 -17.22
N PHE A 299 5.71 -4.09 -17.63
CA PHE A 299 6.55 -4.76 -18.60
C PHE A 299 6.94 -6.19 -18.18
N LEU A 300 7.27 -6.38 -16.90
CA LEU A 300 7.58 -7.71 -16.38
C LEU A 300 6.35 -8.64 -16.41
N ARG A 301 5.18 -8.14 -16.06
CA ARG A 301 3.92 -8.91 -16.15
C ARG A 301 3.62 -9.28 -17.60
N ASP A 302 3.74 -8.34 -18.53
CA ASP A 302 3.47 -8.57 -19.95
C ASP A 302 4.40 -9.64 -20.54
N ILE A 303 5.70 -9.65 -20.17
CA ILE A 303 6.64 -10.70 -20.59
C ILE A 303 6.20 -12.06 -20.08
N ILE A 304 5.84 -12.17 -18.81
CA ILE A 304 5.41 -13.44 -18.20
C ILE A 304 4.11 -13.94 -18.83
N ASP A 305 3.13 -13.06 -18.98
CA ASP A 305 1.83 -13.40 -19.57
C ASP A 305 1.95 -13.82 -21.04
N ALA A 306 2.85 -13.20 -21.79
CA ALA A 306 3.12 -13.55 -23.18
C ALA A 306 3.65 -14.98 -23.36
N LYS A 307 4.27 -15.59 -22.34
CA LYS A 307 4.79 -16.97 -22.44
C LYS A 307 3.70 -18.04 -22.39
N ASN A 308 2.49 -17.73 -21.91
CA ASN A 308 1.37 -18.66 -21.84
C ASN A 308 1.78 -20.02 -21.26
N PHE A 309 2.26 -20.02 -20.01
CA PHE A 309 2.58 -21.26 -19.30
C PHE A 309 1.33 -22.16 -19.17
N SER A 310 1.52 -23.46 -19.09
CA SER A 310 0.41 -24.43 -18.96
C SER A 310 -0.34 -24.28 -17.63
N SER A 311 0.31 -23.73 -16.64
CA SER A 311 -0.27 -23.35 -15.33
C SER A 311 -0.12 -21.84 -15.12
N TYR A 312 -0.52 -21.33 -13.94
CA TYR A 312 -0.36 -19.92 -13.60
C TYR A 312 1.13 -19.52 -13.56
N ALA A 313 1.41 -18.30 -14.01
CA ALA A 313 2.71 -17.65 -13.82
C ALA A 313 2.48 -16.18 -13.48
N PHE A 314 3.19 -15.65 -12.51
CA PHE A 314 3.08 -14.25 -12.10
C PHE A 314 4.33 -13.76 -11.38
N SER A 315 4.56 -12.46 -11.42
CA SER A 315 5.58 -11.81 -10.61
C SER A 315 5.00 -11.27 -9.30
N PHE A 316 5.78 -11.33 -8.24
CA PHE A 316 5.44 -10.78 -6.95
C PHE A 316 6.64 -10.05 -6.32
N SER A 317 6.36 -8.90 -5.71
CA SER A 317 7.29 -8.18 -4.85
C SER A 317 6.49 -7.58 -3.69
N HIS A 318 7.09 -7.49 -2.52
CA HIS A 318 6.47 -6.80 -1.38
C HIS A 318 6.13 -5.34 -1.69
N LYS A 319 6.91 -4.71 -2.56
CA LYS A 319 6.68 -3.33 -3.01
C LYS A 319 5.48 -3.17 -3.93
N TYR A 320 5.01 -4.22 -4.59
CA TYR A 320 3.84 -4.14 -5.49
C TYR A 320 2.61 -3.61 -4.78
N ARG A 321 2.40 -3.98 -3.52
CA ARG A 321 1.29 -3.45 -2.71
C ARG A 321 1.33 -1.93 -2.64
N THR A 322 2.50 -1.36 -2.39
CA THR A 322 2.70 0.09 -2.33
C THR A 322 2.56 0.72 -3.71
N TRP A 323 3.19 0.13 -4.73
CA TRP A 323 3.15 0.64 -6.10
C TRP A 323 1.72 0.65 -6.67
N GLU A 324 0.95 -0.40 -6.47
CA GLU A 324 -0.45 -0.48 -6.89
C GLU A 324 -1.34 0.51 -6.15
N THR A 325 -1.12 0.69 -4.84
CA THR A 325 -1.84 1.70 -4.06
C THR A 325 -1.62 3.11 -4.62
N VAL A 326 -0.37 3.48 -4.91
CA VAL A 326 -0.03 4.79 -5.50
C VAL A 326 -0.60 4.92 -6.92
N GLU A 327 -0.60 3.85 -7.70
CA GLU A 327 -1.16 3.82 -9.05
C GLU A 327 -2.68 4.05 -9.03
N ILE A 328 -3.41 3.38 -8.15
CA ILE A 328 -4.86 3.55 -7.96
C ILE A 328 -5.16 4.99 -7.55
N ILE A 329 -4.48 5.53 -6.51
CA ILE A 329 -4.68 6.90 -6.05
C ILE A 329 -4.43 7.90 -7.19
N GLY A 330 -3.39 7.68 -8.00
CA GLY A 330 -3.06 8.54 -9.13
C GLY A 330 -4.07 8.52 -10.26
N THR A 331 -4.71 7.38 -10.49
CA THR A 331 -5.77 7.26 -11.51
C THR A 331 -7.01 8.06 -11.12
N TYR A 332 -7.39 8.06 -9.83
CA TYR A 332 -8.48 8.89 -9.34
C TYR A 332 -8.22 10.39 -9.49
N LYS A 333 -6.97 10.84 -9.35
CA LYS A 333 -6.63 12.26 -9.56
C LYS A 333 -6.88 12.70 -11.01
N ILE A 334 -6.63 11.83 -11.98
CA ILE A 334 -6.85 12.13 -13.42
C ILE A 334 -8.32 12.12 -13.77
N SER A 335 -9.16 11.32 -13.08
CA SER A 335 -10.60 11.21 -13.35
C SER A 335 -11.44 12.37 -12.79
N ILE A 336 -10.83 13.26 -11.97
CA ILE A 336 -11.52 14.40 -11.34
C ILE A 336 -11.27 15.72 -12.14
N TYR A 337 -10.37 15.70 -13.10
CA TYR A 337 -10.11 16.79 -14.05
C TYR A 337 -10.68 16.44 -15.44
#